data_221d6023759c968ef02ac2f67763abce
#
_entry.id   221d6023759c968ef02ac2f67763abce
#
_cell.length_a   1.000
_cell.length_b   1.000
_cell.length_c   1.000
_cell.angle_alpha   90.00
_cell.angle_beta   90.00
_cell.angle_gamma   90.00
#
_symmetry.space_group_name_H-M   'P 1'
#
loop_
_entity.id
_entity.type
_entity.pdbx_description
1 polymer ?
#
loop_
_entity_poly.entity_id
_entity_poly.type
_entity_poly.pdbx_seq_one_letter_code
_entity_poly.pdbx_strand_id
1 'polypeptide(L)'
;MSSISTAEYKKLYGKRRKTIAKSKRQPRSEKIESESEGESLLSLQLKALKIAFEREFKFCQDRKWRADFHLVDKMILIEVEGGIWSGGRHTRAKGYLGDMEKYNSATALGYSVYRYSTEQVKSGMAIKEILKRIG
;
A
#
# COMPACT_ATOMS: atom_id res chain seq x y z
N MET A 1 21.80 -6.05 -2.46
CA MET A 1 21.62 -5.95 -1.95
C MET A 1 21.69 -6.27 -0.75
N SER A 2 21.60 -6.52 0.04
CA SER A 2 21.61 -6.72 1.03
C SER A 2 21.90 -7.01 1.78
N SER A 3 22.12 -7.07 2.26
CA SER A 3 22.53 -7.40 2.76
C SER A 3 22.90 -7.81 4.07
N ILE A 4 22.10 -7.79 4.98
CA ILE A 4 22.28 -8.28 6.29
C ILE A 4 21.85 -9.70 6.33
N SER A 5 22.68 -10.56 6.85
CA SER A 5 22.30 -11.94 6.95
C SER A 5 21.26 -12.08 8.04
N THR A 6 20.57 -13.17 8.02
CA THR A 6 19.55 -13.44 9.01
C THR A 6 20.15 -13.45 10.40
N ALA A 7 21.33 -14.01 10.52
CA ALA A 7 22.00 -14.08 11.80
C ALA A 7 22.35 -12.71 12.34
N GLU A 8 22.80 -11.85 11.48
CA GLU A 8 23.13 -10.51 11.90
C GLU A 8 21.89 -9.73 12.30
N TYR A 9 20.85 -9.93 11.57
CA TYR A 9 19.61 -9.25 11.90
C TYR A 9 19.15 -9.66 13.29
N LYS A 10 19.17 -10.94 13.58
CA LYS A 10 18.78 -11.42 14.88
C LYS A 10 19.68 -10.88 15.96
N LYS A 11 20.94 -10.77 15.68
CA LYS A 11 21.86 -10.26 16.65
C LYS A 11 21.57 -8.81 16.99
N LEU A 12 21.27 -8.05 16.00
CA LEU A 12 21.01 -6.64 16.19
C LEU A 12 19.68 -6.36 16.86
N TYR A 13 18.67 -7.07 16.47
CA TYR A 13 17.35 -6.79 16.99
C TYR A 13 16.73 -7.82 17.90
N GLY A 14 17.35 -8.93 18.04
CA GLY A 14 16.80 -9.99 18.85
C GLY A 14 16.49 -9.60 20.27
N LYS A 15 17.39 -8.92 20.88
CA LYS A 15 17.20 -8.53 22.26
C LYS A 15 16.06 -7.54 22.40
N ARG A 16 16.01 -6.63 21.49
CA ARG A 16 14.98 -5.66 21.52
C ARG A 16 13.63 -6.31 21.39
N ARG A 17 13.56 -7.31 20.56
CA ARG A 17 12.31 -7.98 20.38
C ARG A 17 11.83 -8.64 21.64
N LYS A 18 12.76 -9.21 22.38
CA LYS A 18 12.37 -9.85 23.58
C LYS A 18 11.82 -8.85 24.57
N THR A 19 12.47 -7.72 24.62
CA THR A 19 12.03 -6.70 25.53
C THR A 19 10.65 -6.21 25.16
N ILE A 20 10.47 -6.01 23.89
CA ILE A 20 9.20 -5.55 23.43
C ILE A 20 8.12 -6.59 23.60
N ALA A 21 8.51 -7.83 23.50
CA ALA A 21 7.52 -8.89 23.63
C ALA A 21 6.88 -8.88 24.98
N LYS A 22 7.55 -8.35 25.96
CA LYS A 22 6.98 -8.35 27.26
C LYS A 22 5.96 -7.29 27.42
N SER A 23 6.05 -6.28 26.63
CA SER A 23 5.09 -5.21 26.79
C SER A 23 3.81 -5.75 26.19
N LYS A 24 2.72 -5.32 26.71
CA LYS A 24 1.48 -5.76 26.25
C LYS A 24 1.31 -5.45 24.84
N ARG A 25 1.15 -6.41 24.04
CA ARG A 25 0.93 -6.18 22.70
C ARG A 25 -0.46 -5.92 22.45
N GLN A 26 -0.77 -4.99 21.69
CA GLN A 26 -2.12 -4.71 21.28
C GLN A 26 -2.53 -5.83 20.37
N PRO A 27 -3.77 -6.19 20.41
CA PRO A 27 -4.27 -7.26 19.55
C PRO A 27 -4.10 -6.85 18.10
N ARG A 28 -3.77 -7.82 17.29
CA ARG A 28 -3.59 -7.54 15.91
C ARG A 28 -4.82 -7.02 15.24
N SER A 29 -5.97 -7.34 15.76
CA SER A 29 -7.18 -6.90 15.13
C SER A 29 -7.26 -5.40 15.05
N GLU A 30 -6.63 -4.74 15.97
CA GLU A 30 -6.69 -3.30 15.94
C GLU A 30 -5.95 -2.71 14.79
N LYS A 31 -4.95 -3.42 14.32
CA LYS A 31 -4.20 -2.88 13.24
C LYS A 31 -4.94 -3.03 11.95
N ILE A 32 -5.74 -4.05 11.87
CA ILE A 32 -6.46 -4.29 10.67
C ILE A 32 -7.45 -3.21 10.42
N GLU A 33 -7.92 -2.64 11.48
CA GLU A 33 -8.92 -1.63 11.32
C GLU A 33 -8.40 -0.27 10.97
N SER A 34 -7.10 -0.15 10.90
CA SER A 34 -6.57 1.17 10.62
C SER A 34 -6.43 1.37 9.13
N GLU A 35 -7.37 0.87 8.39
CA GLU A 35 -7.40 1.13 6.99
C GLU A 35 -7.47 2.62 6.83
N SER A 36 -6.74 3.17 5.90
CA SER A 36 -6.69 4.60 5.78
C SER A 36 -8.05 5.16 5.37
N GLU A 37 -8.29 6.37 5.79
CA GLU A 37 -9.53 7.03 5.48
C GLU A 37 -9.72 7.14 3.98
N GLY A 38 -8.63 7.41 3.26
CA GLY A 38 -8.72 7.51 1.82
C GLY A 38 -9.09 6.21 1.15
N GLU A 39 -8.55 5.11 1.66
CA GLU A 39 -8.88 3.81 1.08
C GLU A 39 -10.33 3.47 1.31
N SER A 40 -10.81 3.74 2.51
CA SER A 40 -12.21 3.45 2.81
C SER A 40 -13.14 4.25 1.93
N LEU A 41 -12.82 5.51 1.77
CA LEU A 41 -13.66 6.37 0.96
C LEU A 41 -13.65 5.96 -0.50
N LEU A 42 -12.48 5.67 -1.05
CA LEU A 42 -12.40 5.27 -2.43
C LEU A 42 -13.16 3.96 -2.64
N SER A 43 -13.09 3.05 -1.69
CA SER A 43 -13.81 1.81 -1.76
C SER A 43 -15.30 2.08 -1.89
N LEU A 44 -15.82 3.01 -1.09
CA LEU A 44 -17.23 3.35 -1.16
C LEU A 44 -17.58 3.99 -2.50
N GLN A 45 -16.72 4.84 -2.99
CA GLN A 45 -16.98 5.51 -4.26
C GLN A 45 -17.02 4.51 -5.41
N LEU A 46 -16.09 3.56 -5.40
CA LEU A 46 -16.07 2.56 -6.46
C LEU A 46 -17.31 1.68 -6.39
N LYS A 47 -17.71 1.31 -5.19
CA LYS A 47 -18.90 0.50 -5.04
C LYS A 47 -20.14 1.24 -5.52
N ALA A 48 -20.22 2.50 -5.18
CA ALA A 48 -21.37 3.29 -5.56
C ALA A 48 -21.50 3.39 -7.07
N LEU A 49 -20.38 3.37 -7.77
CA LEU A 49 -20.39 3.44 -9.22
C LEU A 49 -20.40 2.08 -9.86
N LYS A 50 -20.50 1.03 -9.04
CA LYS A 50 -20.53 -0.34 -9.52
C LYS A 50 -19.31 -0.72 -10.31
N ILE A 51 -18.16 -0.23 -9.90
CA ILE A 51 -16.90 -0.59 -10.51
C ILE A 51 -16.31 -1.73 -9.70
N ALA A 52 -16.10 -2.87 -10.33
CA ALA A 52 -15.58 -4.03 -9.61
C ALA A 52 -14.10 -3.86 -9.31
N PHE A 53 -13.72 -4.19 -8.10
CA PHE A 53 -12.33 -4.07 -7.71
C PHE A 53 -11.97 -5.12 -6.65
N GLU A 54 -10.66 -5.34 -6.51
CA GLU A 54 -10.15 -6.24 -5.50
C GLU A 54 -9.23 -5.43 -4.61
N ARG A 55 -9.31 -5.68 -3.29
CA ARG A 55 -8.48 -4.98 -2.34
C ARG A 55 -7.23 -5.77 -2.05
N GLU A 56 -6.16 -5.06 -1.72
CA GLU A 56 -4.91 -5.71 -1.33
C GLU A 56 -4.48 -6.76 -2.35
N PHE A 57 -4.46 -6.34 -3.58
CA PHE A 57 -4.18 -7.26 -4.68
C PHE A 57 -2.69 -7.55 -4.86
N LYS A 58 -2.35 -8.81 -4.85
CA LYS A 58 -0.96 -9.20 -5.02
C LYS A 58 -0.70 -9.39 -6.50
N PHE A 59 -0.01 -8.46 -7.10
CA PHE A 59 0.16 -8.48 -8.56
C PHE A 59 1.43 -9.17 -9.03
N CYS A 60 2.30 -9.53 -8.11
CA CYS A 60 3.56 -10.16 -8.49
C CYS A 60 3.73 -11.42 -7.66
N GLN A 61 3.86 -12.56 -8.31
CA GLN A 61 3.96 -13.80 -7.58
C GLN A 61 5.25 -13.97 -6.81
N ASP A 62 6.30 -13.36 -7.29
CA ASP A 62 7.59 -13.50 -6.65
C ASP A 62 7.84 -12.58 -5.48
N ARG A 63 6.97 -11.63 -5.27
CA ARG A 63 7.14 -10.68 -4.20
C ARG A 63 5.85 -10.57 -3.41
N LYS A 64 5.96 -10.00 -2.23
CA LYS A 64 4.78 -9.86 -1.40
C LYS A 64 4.10 -8.51 -1.55
N TRP A 65 4.44 -7.78 -2.55
CA TRP A 65 3.84 -6.47 -2.78
C TRP A 65 2.36 -6.60 -3.09
N ARG A 66 1.59 -5.65 -2.63
CA ARG A 66 0.18 -5.61 -2.90
C ARG A 66 -0.21 -4.21 -3.29
N ALA A 67 -1.15 -4.10 -4.20
CA ALA A 67 -1.71 -2.81 -4.54
C ALA A 67 -2.97 -2.65 -3.70
N ASP A 68 -3.28 -1.43 -3.32
CA ASP A 68 -4.46 -1.21 -2.51
C ASP A 68 -5.72 -1.63 -3.24
N PHE A 69 -5.78 -1.37 -4.53
CA PHE A 69 -6.92 -1.74 -5.36
C PHE A 69 -6.48 -2.23 -6.72
N HIS A 70 -7.21 -3.20 -7.23
CA HIS A 70 -7.03 -3.64 -8.61
C HIS A 70 -8.42 -3.61 -9.23
N LEU A 71 -8.56 -2.93 -10.37
CA LEU A 71 -9.85 -2.87 -11.04
C LEU A 71 -10.01 -4.13 -11.86
N VAL A 72 -11.07 -4.87 -11.57
CA VAL A 72 -11.27 -6.17 -12.18
C VAL A 72 -11.40 -6.08 -13.70
N ASP A 73 -10.72 -7.00 -14.36
CA ASP A 73 -10.71 -7.04 -15.82
C ASP A 73 -9.99 -5.88 -16.48
N LYS A 74 -9.20 -5.17 -15.71
CA LYS A 74 -8.41 -4.09 -16.25
C LYS A 74 -7.03 -4.20 -15.71
N MET A 75 -6.07 -3.70 -16.45
CA MET A 75 -4.69 -3.72 -15.98
C MET A 75 -4.41 -2.42 -15.24
N ILE A 76 -5.21 -2.14 -14.24
CA ILE A 76 -5.09 -0.91 -13.47
C ILE A 76 -4.99 -1.20 -11.99
N LEU A 77 -3.96 -0.64 -11.39
CA LEU A 77 -3.77 -0.74 -9.96
C LEU A 77 -3.86 0.66 -9.38
N ILE A 78 -4.44 0.77 -8.21
CA ILE A 78 -4.59 2.08 -7.57
C ILE A 78 -4.03 2.01 -6.17
N GLU A 79 -3.26 3.03 -5.80
CA GLU A 79 -2.70 3.14 -4.48
C GLU A 79 -3.18 4.44 -3.85
N VAL A 80 -3.57 4.38 -2.61
CA VAL A 80 -3.97 5.58 -1.90
C VAL A 80 -2.93 5.83 -0.83
N GLU A 81 -2.27 6.96 -0.90
CA GLU A 81 -1.21 7.27 0.03
C GLU A 81 -1.65 8.27 1.07
N GLY A 82 -1.89 7.77 2.25
CA GLY A 82 -2.25 8.65 3.32
C GLY A 82 -0.98 8.95 4.07
N GLY A 83 -1.01 9.85 4.96
CA GLY A 83 0.14 10.08 5.76
C GLY A 83 1.26 10.83 5.09
N ILE A 84 0.98 11.46 4.00
CA ILE A 84 1.98 12.24 3.32
C ILE A 84 2.50 13.31 4.25
N TRP A 85 1.63 13.84 5.05
CA TRP A 85 1.99 14.90 5.96
C TRP A 85 2.50 14.44 7.30
N SER A 86 2.39 13.18 7.59
CA SER A 86 2.82 12.76 8.89
C SER A 86 4.17 12.18 8.67
N GLY A 87 4.96 12.18 9.42
CA GLY A 87 6.26 11.87 9.38
C GLY A 87 6.79 10.78 8.55
N GLY A 88 6.04 10.41 7.64
CA GLY A 88 6.52 9.36 6.80
C GLY A 88 7.76 9.70 6.10
N ARG A 89 8.04 10.94 5.95
CA ARG A 89 9.15 11.32 5.22
C ARG A 89 10.42 10.73 5.64
N HIS A 90 10.56 10.37 6.83
CA HIS A 90 11.83 9.87 7.11
C HIS A 90 11.90 8.43 6.89
N THR A 91 10.96 7.87 6.39
CA THR A 91 11.07 6.51 6.22
C THR A 91 11.85 6.27 5.08
N ARG A 92 12.25 7.01 4.64
CA ARG A 92 13.04 7.12 3.91
C ARG A 92 13.59 6.53 2.89
N ALA A 93 14.68 6.60 2.68
CA ALA A 93 15.35 6.20 1.52
C ALA A 93 15.06 4.76 1.20
N LYS A 94 15.07 3.95 2.23
CA LYS A 94 14.83 2.55 2.04
C LYS A 94 13.45 2.23 1.51
N GLY A 95 12.45 2.78 2.14
CA GLY A 95 11.11 2.55 1.69
C GLY A 95 10.87 3.13 0.32
N TYR A 96 11.53 4.25 0.07
CA TYR A 96 11.37 4.90 -1.19
C TYR A 96 11.90 4.05 -2.34
N LEU A 97 13.06 3.42 -2.13
CA LEU A 97 13.63 2.57 -3.15
C LEU A 97 12.78 1.32 -3.36
N GLY A 98 12.21 0.81 -2.29
CA GLY A 98 11.35 -0.34 -2.40
C GLY A 98 10.11 -0.01 -3.22
N ASP A 99 9.59 1.19 -3.06
CA ASP A 99 8.43 1.61 -3.81
C ASP A 99 8.76 1.72 -5.29
N MET A 100 9.93 2.23 -5.61
CA MET A 100 10.32 2.32 -7.01
C MET A 100 10.35 0.96 -7.64
N GLU A 101 10.93 0.00 -6.95
CA GLU A 101 11.02 -1.34 -7.47
C GLU A 101 9.65 -1.95 -7.65
N LYS A 102 8.78 -1.72 -6.69
CA LYS A 102 7.43 -2.23 -6.75
C LYS A 102 6.69 -1.72 -7.97
N TYR A 103 6.75 -0.42 -8.18
CA TYR A 103 6.00 0.16 -9.28
C TYR A 103 6.61 -0.16 -10.64
N ASN A 104 7.92 -0.26 -10.69
CA ASN A 104 8.56 -0.66 -11.94
C ASN A 104 8.17 -2.08 -12.30
N SER A 105 8.05 -2.94 -11.30
CA SER A 105 7.63 -4.31 -11.55
C SER A 105 6.20 -4.37 -12.04
N ALA A 106 5.33 -3.54 -11.47
CA ALA A 106 3.96 -3.52 -11.91
C ALA A 106 3.86 -3.08 -13.36
N THR A 107 4.66 -2.06 -13.69
CA THR A 107 4.66 -1.56 -15.07
C THR A 107 5.16 -2.63 -16.02
N ALA A 108 6.20 -3.34 -15.63
CA ALA A 108 6.75 -4.40 -16.47
C ALA A 108 5.75 -5.51 -16.73
N LEU A 109 4.85 -5.73 -15.77
CA LEU A 109 3.82 -6.74 -15.92
C LEU A 109 2.62 -6.24 -16.71
N GLY A 110 2.64 -4.99 -17.12
CA GLY A 110 1.56 -4.47 -17.94
C GLY A 110 0.52 -3.65 -17.20
N TYR A 111 0.72 -3.42 -15.92
CA TYR A 111 -0.25 -2.65 -15.17
C TYR A 111 0.02 -1.16 -15.26
N SER A 112 -1.04 -0.38 -15.21
CA SER A 112 -0.93 1.05 -15.06
C SER A 112 -1.21 1.33 -13.59
N VAL A 113 -0.33 2.06 -12.95
CA VAL A 113 -0.48 2.33 -11.53
C VAL A 113 -0.85 3.79 -11.33
N TYR A 114 -1.96 4.03 -10.65
CA TYR A 114 -2.38 5.38 -10.33
C TYR A 114 -2.31 5.57 -8.83
N ARG A 115 -1.70 6.64 -8.41
CA ARG A 115 -1.48 6.91 -7.01
C ARG A 115 -2.17 8.20 -6.62
N TYR A 116 -2.93 8.16 -5.55
CA TYR A 116 -3.68 9.32 -5.10
C TYR A 116 -3.47 9.55 -3.61
N SER A 117 -3.51 10.78 -3.20
CA SER A 117 -3.44 11.08 -1.78
C SER A 117 -4.84 11.00 -1.22
N THR A 118 -4.93 10.94 0.10
CA THR A 118 -6.23 10.92 0.74
C THR A 118 -7.03 12.16 0.37
N GLU A 119 -6.35 13.31 0.28
CA GLU A 119 -7.03 14.53 -0.07
C GLU A 119 -7.60 14.47 -1.48
N GLN A 120 -6.89 13.84 -2.39
CA GLN A 120 -7.39 13.73 -3.74
C GLN A 120 -8.59 12.82 -3.81
N VAL A 121 -8.64 11.81 -2.96
CA VAL A 121 -9.81 10.96 -2.90
C VAL A 121 -10.98 11.77 -2.33
N LYS A 122 -10.73 12.50 -1.25
CA LYS A 122 -11.79 13.28 -0.63
C LYS A 122 -12.38 14.35 -1.53
N SER A 123 -11.54 14.96 -2.34
CA SER A 123 -12.01 16.02 -3.20
C SER A 123 -12.78 15.51 -4.40
N GLY A 124 -12.76 14.22 -4.63
CA GLY A 124 -13.43 13.67 -5.79
C GLY A 124 -12.57 13.64 -7.03
N MET A 125 -11.35 14.15 -6.95
CA MET A 125 -10.49 14.18 -8.10
C MET A 125 -10.05 12.78 -8.51
N ALA A 126 -9.78 11.94 -7.53
CA ALA A 126 -9.31 10.58 -7.83
C ALA A 126 -10.37 9.80 -8.59
N ILE A 127 -11.60 9.81 -8.10
CA ILE A 127 -12.63 9.00 -8.73
C ILE A 127 -12.98 9.56 -10.12
N LYS A 128 -12.88 10.85 -10.29
CA LYS A 128 -13.14 11.44 -11.58
C LYS A 128 -12.11 10.98 -12.59
N GLU A 129 -10.85 10.97 -12.18
CA GLU A 129 -9.80 10.57 -13.08
C GLU A 129 -9.89 9.09 -13.38
N ILE A 130 -10.22 8.29 -12.40
CA ILE A 130 -10.38 6.86 -12.60
C ILE A 130 -11.46 6.60 -13.64
N LEU A 131 -12.56 7.32 -13.53
CA LEU A 131 -13.63 7.14 -14.48
C LEU A 131 -13.19 7.46 -15.91
N LYS A 132 -12.34 8.45 -16.07
CA LYS A 132 -11.85 8.76 -17.39
C LYS A 132 -10.99 7.64 -17.95
N ARG A 133 -10.24 6.98 -17.08
CA ARG A 133 -9.34 5.93 -17.57
C ARG A 133 -10.08 4.66 -17.97
N ILE A 134 -11.17 4.38 -17.32
CA ILE A 134 -11.86 3.14 -17.62
C ILE A 134 -13.03 3.32 -18.57
N GLY A 135 -13.45 4.51 -18.71
CA GLY A 135 -14.60 4.78 -19.56
C GLY A 135 -14.21 5.28 -20.90
#